data_4b5bf80fea95b1c4a5f4a9938cff1b53
#
_entry.id   4b5bf80fea95b1c4a5f4a9938cff1b53
#
_cell.length_a   1.000
_cell.length_b   1.000
_cell.length_c   1.000
_cell.angle_alpha   90.00
_cell.angle_beta   90.00
_cell.angle_gamma   90.00
#
_symmetry.space_group_name_H-M   'P 1'
#
loop_
_entity.id
_entity.type
_entity.pdbx_description
1 polymer ?
#
loop_
_entity_poly.entity_id
_entity_poly.type
_entity_poly.pdbx_seq_one_letter_code
_entity_poly.pdbx_strand_id
1 'polypeptide(L)'
;MTELGVTFVTNTEIGKTISYEDLSVNFDRIILAIGAGIPRDLNISGREAVGIRFAIDFLTETTKTVLEEGEDNISQSLKGKKVVVIGGGDTGNDCIGTAVRLGAASVSQLEITPSLPTDRLDNNPWPEWPMTLRAGYGQKEAEFVGNTDLTTYQMTATAFQTNAEGQLTGLKVAKVGPDFKAVEGTEQVIEADLVLLAMGFVGTDTDLLDKFGVQEIYDDYRTNNDKVLVAGDARRGPSLVIWAIREGRKTAEIVDEQLIKVATA
;
A
#
# COMPACT_ATOMS: atom_id res chain seq x y z
N MET A 1 12.98 20.35 -12.55
CA MET A 1 12.28 19.67 -13.67
C MET A 1 11.59 20.68 -14.58
N THR A 2 10.82 21.61 -14.10
CA THR A 2 10.18 22.65 -14.94
C THR A 2 11.21 23.46 -15.75
N GLU A 3 12.35 23.81 -15.16
CA GLU A 3 13.47 24.48 -15.84
C GLU A 3 14.10 23.65 -16.98
N LEU A 4 13.85 22.33 -16.97
CA LEU A 4 14.26 21.38 -18.01
C LEU A 4 13.17 21.15 -19.07
N GLY A 5 12.11 21.96 -19.07
CA GLY A 5 11.02 21.87 -20.03
C GLY A 5 9.91 20.87 -19.66
N VAL A 6 9.92 20.29 -18.44
CA VAL A 6 8.85 19.39 -18.00
C VAL A 6 7.63 20.23 -17.60
N THR A 7 6.49 19.91 -18.22
CA THR A 7 5.17 20.48 -17.88
C THR A 7 4.41 19.56 -16.95
N PHE A 8 3.97 20.07 -15.79
CA PHE A 8 3.10 19.35 -14.86
C PHE A 8 1.66 19.79 -15.06
N VAL A 9 0.77 18.84 -15.34
CA VAL A 9 -0.68 19.09 -15.48
C VAL A 9 -1.36 18.41 -14.31
N THR A 10 -1.64 19.19 -13.26
CA THR A 10 -2.30 18.73 -12.04
C THR A 10 -3.83 18.77 -12.16
N ASN A 11 -4.55 18.17 -11.21
CA ASN A 11 -6.02 18.07 -11.20
C ASN A 11 -6.59 17.46 -12.49
N THR A 12 -5.83 16.55 -13.10
CA THR A 12 -6.16 15.92 -14.38
C THR A 12 -6.12 14.42 -14.23
N GLU A 13 -7.24 13.79 -14.45
CA GLU A 13 -7.37 12.32 -14.42
C GLU A 13 -7.40 11.80 -15.86
N ILE A 14 -6.36 11.03 -16.22
CA ILE A 14 -6.27 10.41 -17.53
C ILE A 14 -7.34 9.33 -17.67
N GLY A 15 -8.00 9.30 -18.81
CA GLY A 15 -9.16 8.44 -19.08
C GLY A 15 -10.51 9.03 -18.64
N LYS A 16 -10.51 10.21 -17.94
CA LYS A 16 -11.70 11.00 -17.63
C LYS A 16 -11.61 12.43 -18.15
N THR A 17 -10.56 13.17 -17.75
CA THR A 17 -10.35 14.57 -18.15
C THR A 17 -9.66 14.68 -19.50
N ILE A 18 -8.69 13.80 -19.73
CA ILE A 18 -7.94 13.68 -21.00
C ILE A 18 -8.03 12.22 -21.45
N SER A 19 -8.42 12.00 -22.71
CA SER A 19 -8.52 10.66 -23.27
C SER A 19 -7.17 10.12 -23.77
N TYR A 20 -7.12 8.82 -24.08
CA TYR A 20 -5.99 8.22 -24.78
C TYR A 20 -5.79 8.86 -26.16
N GLU A 21 -6.89 9.08 -26.87
CA GLU A 21 -6.89 9.66 -28.21
C GLU A 21 -6.23 11.04 -28.21
N ASP A 22 -6.60 11.89 -27.25
CA ASP A 22 -5.98 13.21 -27.07
C ASP A 22 -4.47 13.12 -26.85
N LEU A 23 -4.04 12.19 -25.98
CA LEU A 23 -2.61 11.98 -25.73
C LEU A 23 -1.91 11.40 -26.95
N SER A 24 -2.54 10.45 -27.65
CA SER A 24 -1.91 9.78 -28.80
C SER A 24 -1.72 10.70 -30.01
N VAL A 25 -2.54 11.75 -30.14
CA VAL A 25 -2.40 12.75 -31.19
C VAL A 25 -1.30 13.76 -30.86
N ASN A 26 -1.18 14.13 -29.58
CA ASN A 26 -0.30 15.21 -29.15
C ASN A 26 1.11 14.76 -28.74
N PHE A 27 1.31 13.46 -28.51
CA PHE A 27 2.59 12.91 -28.04
C PHE A 27 3.06 11.74 -28.92
N ASP A 28 4.36 11.66 -29.14
CA ASP A 28 4.99 10.58 -29.89
C ASP A 28 5.01 9.29 -29.08
N ARG A 29 5.19 9.38 -27.76
CA ARG A 29 5.22 8.25 -26.83
C ARG A 29 4.52 8.61 -25.51
N ILE A 30 3.93 7.62 -24.89
CA ILE A 30 3.23 7.71 -23.60
C ILE A 30 3.85 6.68 -22.65
N ILE A 31 4.24 7.11 -21.46
CA ILE A 31 4.76 6.22 -20.41
C ILE A 31 3.73 6.19 -19.28
N LEU A 32 3.20 5.00 -19.00
CA LEU A 32 2.31 4.78 -17.86
C LEU A 32 3.15 4.40 -16.63
N ALA A 33 3.24 5.31 -15.68
CA ALA A 33 3.94 5.15 -14.40
C ALA A 33 2.94 5.35 -13.24
N ILE A 34 1.82 4.63 -13.30
CA ILE A 34 0.62 4.82 -12.47
C ILE A 34 0.64 4.05 -11.14
N GLY A 35 1.75 3.34 -10.87
CA GLY A 35 1.91 2.58 -9.64
C GLY A 35 1.06 1.31 -9.58
N ALA A 36 0.97 0.72 -8.38
CA ALA A 36 0.11 -0.40 -8.04
C ALA A 36 -0.80 0.03 -6.88
N GLY A 37 -2.03 0.41 -7.20
CA GLY A 37 -2.96 1.04 -6.25
C GLY A 37 -4.09 0.13 -5.78
N ILE A 38 -4.23 -1.10 -6.31
CA ILE A 38 -5.29 -2.02 -5.87
C ILE A 38 -4.88 -2.68 -4.56
N PRO A 39 -5.52 -2.36 -3.42
CA PRO A 39 -5.14 -2.92 -2.13
C PRO A 39 -5.56 -4.39 -2.04
N ARG A 40 -4.76 -5.17 -1.29
CA ARG A 40 -5.16 -6.53 -0.90
C ARG A 40 -6.28 -6.46 0.11
N ASP A 41 -7.33 -7.23 -0.12
CA ASP A 41 -8.50 -7.29 0.77
C ASP A 41 -8.61 -8.65 1.48
N LEU A 42 -9.47 -8.71 2.51
CA LEU A 42 -9.84 -9.91 3.25
C LEU A 42 -11.29 -10.27 2.91
N ASN A 43 -11.47 -11.33 2.16
CA ASN A 43 -12.81 -11.86 1.86
C ASN A 43 -13.27 -12.82 2.98
N ILE A 44 -13.62 -12.23 4.14
CA ILE A 44 -14.11 -12.94 5.32
C ILE A 44 -15.43 -12.33 5.80
N SER A 45 -16.19 -13.08 6.60
CA SER A 45 -17.49 -12.65 7.12
C SER A 45 -17.38 -11.32 7.89
N GLY A 46 -18.32 -10.40 7.66
CA GLY A 46 -18.40 -9.09 8.28
C GLY A 46 -17.49 -8.02 7.67
N ARG A 47 -16.89 -8.29 6.48
CA ARG A 47 -15.99 -7.34 5.79
C ARG A 47 -16.63 -5.97 5.49
N GLU A 48 -17.95 -5.97 5.29
CA GLU A 48 -18.75 -4.77 4.98
C GLU A 48 -19.02 -3.87 6.21
N ALA A 49 -18.58 -4.26 7.39
CA ALA A 49 -18.83 -3.51 8.61
C ALA A 49 -18.25 -2.09 8.58
N VAL A 50 -19.00 -1.15 9.12
CA VAL A 50 -18.53 0.22 9.35
C VAL A 50 -17.43 0.19 10.41
N GLY A 51 -16.26 0.69 10.09
CA GLY A 51 -15.06 0.63 10.94
C GLY A 51 -13.94 -0.23 10.36
N ILE A 52 -14.11 -0.78 9.13
CA ILE A 52 -13.03 -1.47 8.41
C ILE A 52 -12.62 -0.63 7.21
N ARG A 53 -11.34 -0.24 7.16
CA ARG A 53 -10.81 0.65 6.12
C ARG A 53 -9.50 0.11 5.55
N PHE A 54 -9.24 0.40 4.29
CA PHE A 54 -7.88 0.24 3.76
C PHE A 54 -6.95 1.28 4.39
N ALA A 55 -5.73 0.85 4.69
CA ALA A 55 -4.70 1.71 5.28
C ALA A 55 -4.44 2.95 4.43
N ILE A 56 -4.37 2.78 3.10
CA ILE A 56 -4.08 3.90 2.19
C ILE A 56 -5.17 4.97 2.21
N ASP A 57 -6.45 4.57 2.30
CA ASP A 57 -7.55 5.53 2.38
C ASP A 57 -7.53 6.31 3.69
N PHE A 58 -7.27 5.61 4.81
CA PHE A 58 -7.12 6.21 6.11
C PHE A 58 -5.96 7.22 6.15
N LEU A 59 -4.78 6.83 5.67
CA LEU A 59 -3.59 7.69 5.65
C LEU A 59 -3.76 8.88 4.70
N THR A 60 -4.37 8.66 3.53
CA THR A 60 -4.63 9.71 2.56
C THR A 60 -5.59 10.76 3.09
N GLU A 61 -6.72 10.33 3.67
CA GLU A 61 -7.71 11.24 4.26
C GLU A 61 -7.09 12.03 5.42
N THR A 62 -6.40 11.35 6.34
CA THR A 62 -5.70 11.99 7.45
C THR A 62 -4.71 13.04 6.96
N THR A 63 -3.87 12.70 5.98
CA THR A 63 -2.88 13.64 5.44
C THR A 63 -3.54 14.85 4.78
N LYS A 64 -4.60 14.65 4.00
CA LYS A 64 -5.34 15.76 3.38
C LYS A 64 -5.94 16.68 4.43
N THR A 65 -6.59 16.13 5.47
CA THR A 65 -7.16 16.93 6.54
C THR A 65 -6.09 17.75 7.28
N VAL A 66 -4.93 17.16 7.56
CA VAL A 66 -3.80 17.89 8.17
C VAL A 66 -3.32 19.03 7.27
N LEU A 67 -3.20 18.82 5.97
CA LEU A 67 -2.74 19.84 5.02
C LEU A 67 -3.75 20.96 4.80
N GLU A 68 -5.03 20.66 4.83
CA GLU A 68 -6.11 21.61 4.53
C GLU A 68 -6.60 22.36 5.79
N GLU A 69 -6.68 21.68 6.91
CA GLU A 69 -7.32 22.17 8.13
C GLU A 69 -6.36 22.33 9.33
N GLY A 70 -5.16 21.76 9.24
CA GLY A 70 -4.16 21.72 10.32
C GLY A 70 -4.32 20.52 11.25
N GLU A 71 -3.27 20.25 12.03
CA GLU A 71 -3.20 19.08 12.91
C GLU A 71 -4.23 19.12 14.06
N ASP A 72 -4.55 20.30 14.58
CA ASP A 72 -5.44 20.46 15.72
C ASP A 72 -6.86 19.95 15.46
N ASN A 73 -7.33 20.03 14.22
CA ASN A 73 -8.68 19.63 13.84
C ASN A 73 -8.89 18.11 13.81
N ILE A 74 -7.82 17.34 13.72
CA ILE A 74 -7.88 15.88 13.61
C ILE A 74 -7.26 15.16 14.81
N SER A 75 -6.47 15.84 15.63
CA SER A 75 -5.63 15.26 16.70
C SER A 75 -6.35 14.39 17.73
N GLN A 76 -7.67 14.40 17.78
CA GLN A 76 -8.48 13.61 18.71
C GLN A 76 -9.58 12.79 18.00
N SER A 77 -9.48 12.61 16.69
CA SER A 77 -10.52 11.93 15.90
C SER A 77 -10.70 10.46 16.26
N LEU A 78 -9.67 9.82 16.81
CA LEU A 78 -9.70 8.43 17.29
C LEU A 78 -9.75 8.32 18.82
N LYS A 79 -10.07 9.40 19.53
CA LYS A 79 -10.12 9.39 20.98
C LYS A 79 -11.03 8.30 21.53
N GLY A 80 -10.47 7.45 22.40
CA GLY A 80 -11.19 6.36 23.03
C GLY A 80 -11.39 5.13 22.14
N LYS A 81 -10.95 5.14 20.88
CA LYS A 81 -11.08 4.02 19.94
C LYS A 81 -9.98 2.98 20.12
N LYS A 82 -10.36 1.71 19.99
CA LYS A 82 -9.45 0.57 19.87
C LYS A 82 -9.17 0.31 18.41
N VAL A 83 -7.92 0.41 18.00
CA VAL A 83 -7.50 0.27 16.59
C VAL A 83 -6.71 -1.03 16.42
N VAL A 84 -7.06 -1.81 15.40
CA VAL A 84 -6.29 -3.00 15.01
C VAL A 84 -5.76 -2.79 13.59
N VAL A 85 -4.45 -2.95 13.41
CA VAL A 85 -3.78 -2.89 12.12
C VAL A 85 -3.46 -4.30 11.66
N ILE A 86 -3.90 -4.69 10.47
CA ILE A 86 -3.60 -5.98 9.87
C ILE A 86 -2.51 -5.81 8.82
N GLY A 87 -1.31 -6.32 9.12
CA GLY A 87 -0.11 -6.24 8.30
C GLY A 87 1.07 -5.57 9.01
N GLY A 88 2.27 -6.15 8.84
CA GLY A 88 3.51 -5.78 9.57
C GLY A 88 4.49 -4.90 8.80
N GLY A 89 4.17 -4.48 7.57
CA GLY A 89 5.05 -3.66 6.74
C GLY A 89 5.05 -2.17 7.11
N ASP A 90 5.76 -1.36 6.31
CA ASP A 90 5.90 0.09 6.53
C ASP A 90 4.55 0.81 6.59
N THR A 91 3.60 0.45 5.71
CA THR A 91 2.24 1.01 5.73
C THR A 91 1.51 0.72 7.05
N GLY A 92 1.69 -0.49 7.60
CA GLY A 92 1.14 -0.84 8.92
C GLY A 92 1.77 0.01 10.03
N ASN A 93 3.08 0.22 9.98
CA ASN A 93 3.79 1.09 10.91
C ASN A 93 3.32 2.56 10.81
N ASP A 94 3.06 3.07 9.61
CA ASP A 94 2.47 4.40 9.40
C ASP A 94 1.07 4.52 10.02
N CYS A 95 0.25 3.47 9.85
CA CYS A 95 -1.08 3.40 10.47
C CYS A 95 -1.02 3.43 12.00
N ILE A 96 -0.06 2.72 12.61
CA ILE A 96 0.15 2.70 14.06
C ILE A 96 0.48 4.11 14.57
N GLY A 97 1.53 4.74 14.01
CA GLY A 97 1.94 6.08 14.42
C GLY A 97 0.84 7.10 14.21
N THR A 98 0.12 7.04 13.10
CA THR A 98 -1.00 7.92 12.82
C THR A 98 -2.14 7.71 13.82
N ALA A 99 -2.55 6.46 14.10
CA ALA A 99 -3.62 6.18 15.07
C ALA A 99 -3.26 6.67 16.48
N VAL A 100 -2.01 6.51 16.90
CA VAL A 100 -1.51 7.05 18.18
C VAL A 100 -1.64 8.58 18.23
N ARG A 101 -1.19 9.29 17.20
CA ARG A 101 -1.28 10.76 17.12
C ARG A 101 -2.72 11.26 17.08
N LEU A 102 -3.64 10.48 16.52
CA LEU A 102 -5.08 10.76 16.50
C LEU A 102 -5.80 10.41 17.83
N GLY A 103 -5.06 9.99 18.85
CA GLY A 103 -5.57 9.78 20.19
C GLY A 103 -6.25 8.44 20.43
N ALA A 104 -5.93 7.40 19.66
CA ALA A 104 -6.47 6.04 19.89
C ALA A 104 -6.20 5.58 21.33
N ALA A 105 -7.19 4.94 21.95
CA ALA A 105 -7.07 4.40 23.31
C ALA A 105 -6.12 3.19 23.37
N SER A 106 -6.11 2.40 22.33
CA SER A 106 -5.14 1.32 22.13
C SER A 106 -4.93 1.07 20.64
N VAL A 107 -3.72 0.64 20.29
CA VAL A 107 -3.38 0.17 18.94
C VAL A 107 -2.79 -1.23 19.10
N SER A 108 -3.19 -2.16 18.25
CA SER A 108 -2.58 -3.49 18.14
C SER A 108 -2.36 -3.85 16.67
N GLN A 109 -1.37 -4.69 16.43
CA GLN A 109 -0.97 -5.11 15.08
C GLN A 109 -1.00 -6.63 14.96
N LEU A 110 -1.56 -7.12 13.87
CA LEU A 110 -1.53 -8.53 13.50
C LEU A 110 -0.60 -8.75 12.32
N GLU A 111 0.34 -9.67 12.49
CA GLU A 111 1.27 -10.06 11.44
C GLU A 111 1.15 -11.56 11.19
N ILE A 112 0.98 -11.93 9.91
CA ILE A 112 0.81 -13.33 9.51
C ILE A 112 2.12 -14.11 9.54
N THR A 113 3.24 -13.43 9.35
CA THR A 113 4.57 -14.05 9.37
C THR A 113 5.07 -14.26 10.80
N PRO A 114 6.02 -15.18 11.02
CA PRO A 114 6.71 -15.28 12.31
C PRO A 114 7.54 -14.02 12.58
N SER A 115 7.76 -13.72 13.87
CA SER A 115 8.69 -12.67 14.27
C SER A 115 10.09 -12.95 13.74
N LEU A 116 10.75 -11.91 13.24
CA LEU A 116 12.17 -12.00 12.92
C LEU A 116 13.02 -12.19 14.19
N PRO A 117 14.20 -12.80 14.08
CA PRO A 117 15.12 -12.91 15.20
C PRO A 117 15.67 -11.55 15.61
N THR A 118 16.05 -11.39 16.87
CA THR A 118 16.70 -10.17 17.38
C THR A 118 18.08 -9.98 16.81
N ASP A 119 18.79 -11.06 16.57
CA ASP A 119 20.16 -11.06 16.06
C ASP A 119 20.25 -11.72 14.70
N ARG A 120 21.27 -11.37 13.93
CA ARG A 120 21.53 -11.94 12.62
C ARG A 120 21.86 -13.45 12.76
N LEU A 121 21.18 -14.26 11.99
CA LEU A 121 21.42 -15.71 11.93
C LEU A 121 22.52 -16.06 10.91
N ASP A 122 23.13 -17.23 11.05
CA ASP A 122 24.19 -17.75 10.17
C ASP A 122 23.75 -17.87 8.70
N ASN A 123 22.46 -18.11 8.44
CA ASN A 123 21.88 -18.20 7.10
C ASN A 123 21.59 -16.81 6.46
N ASN A 124 21.93 -15.73 7.16
CA ASN A 124 21.82 -14.36 6.66
C ASN A 124 23.16 -13.60 6.93
N PRO A 125 24.29 -14.04 6.31
CA PRO A 125 25.61 -13.47 6.58
C PRO A 125 25.77 -12.07 5.98
N TRP A 126 26.74 -11.30 6.49
CA TRP A 126 27.18 -10.07 5.84
C TRP A 126 27.79 -10.42 4.45
N PRO A 127 27.54 -9.65 3.37
CA PRO A 127 26.97 -8.29 3.31
C PRO A 127 25.47 -8.24 3.04
N GLU A 128 24.72 -9.31 3.20
CA GLU A 128 23.28 -9.30 3.00
C GLU A 128 22.59 -8.35 3.96
N TRP A 129 21.41 -7.87 3.56
CA TRP A 129 20.57 -7.07 4.44
C TRP A 129 20.19 -7.87 5.70
N PRO A 130 20.36 -7.31 6.91
CA PRO A 130 20.07 -8.05 8.14
C PRO A 130 18.57 -8.31 8.31
N MET A 131 18.19 -9.58 8.27
CA MET A 131 16.83 -10.05 8.55
C MET A 131 16.63 -10.16 10.06
N THR A 132 16.58 -9.02 10.74
CA THR A 132 16.41 -8.92 12.20
C THR A 132 15.19 -8.09 12.55
N LEU A 133 14.59 -8.39 13.71
CA LEU A 133 13.48 -7.62 14.24
C LEU A 133 13.91 -6.18 14.53
N ARG A 134 13.18 -5.24 13.98
CA ARG A 134 13.38 -3.80 14.22
C ARG A 134 12.04 -3.13 14.41
N ALA A 135 11.87 -2.49 15.54
CA ALA A 135 10.71 -1.65 15.75
C ALA A 135 10.76 -0.42 14.83
N GLY A 136 9.71 -0.22 14.06
CA GLY A 136 9.49 0.99 13.29
C GLY A 136 9.17 2.21 14.18
N TYR A 137 9.12 3.39 13.57
CA TYR A 137 8.89 4.63 14.31
C TYR A 137 7.50 4.65 14.98
N GLY A 138 6.44 4.21 14.29
CA GLY A 138 5.09 4.17 14.82
C GLY A 138 4.93 3.17 15.96
N GLN A 139 5.63 2.03 15.89
CA GLN A 139 5.69 1.06 16.99
C GLN A 139 6.35 1.68 18.22
N LYS A 140 7.45 2.40 18.05
CA LYS A 140 8.13 3.13 19.14
C LYS A 140 7.27 4.23 19.74
N GLU A 141 6.51 4.96 18.93
CA GLU A 141 5.54 5.94 19.40
C GLU A 141 4.44 5.28 20.23
N ALA A 142 3.92 4.14 19.76
CA ALA A 142 2.91 3.38 20.50
C ALA A 142 3.42 2.86 21.84
N GLU A 143 4.64 2.33 21.89
CA GLU A 143 5.29 1.92 23.14
C GLU A 143 5.48 3.09 24.09
N PHE A 144 5.90 4.26 23.60
CA PHE A 144 6.10 5.46 24.40
C PHE A 144 4.83 5.93 25.10
N VAL A 145 3.66 5.77 24.48
CA VAL A 145 2.35 6.11 25.09
C VAL A 145 1.71 4.96 25.87
N GLY A 146 2.46 3.88 26.10
CA GLY A 146 2.06 2.78 26.97
C GLY A 146 1.33 1.61 26.28
N ASN A 147 1.33 1.56 24.94
CA ASN A 147 0.88 0.36 24.23
C ASN A 147 2.01 -0.69 24.28
N THR A 148 1.91 -1.64 25.20
CA THR A 148 2.78 -2.82 25.28
C THR A 148 2.20 -3.97 24.46
N ASP A 149 3.05 -4.92 24.05
CA ASP A 149 2.62 -6.11 23.28
C ASP A 149 1.87 -5.77 21.97
N LEU A 150 2.35 -4.73 21.29
CA LEU A 150 1.71 -4.14 20.13
C LEU A 150 1.49 -5.14 18.98
N THR A 151 2.47 -5.99 18.65
CA THR A 151 2.43 -6.87 17.49
C THR A 151 2.26 -8.33 17.89
N THR A 152 1.19 -8.94 17.40
CA THR A 152 0.98 -10.38 17.50
C THR A 152 1.33 -11.06 16.18
N TYR A 153 2.35 -11.90 16.22
CA TYR A 153 2.85 -12.62 15.04
C TYR A 153 2.13 -13.96 14.83
N GLN A 154 2.21 -14.46 13.61
CA GLN A 154 1.58 -15.73 13.19
C GLN A 154 0.08 -15.75 13.50
N MET A 155 -0.60 -14.65 13.23
CA MET A 155 -2.03 -14.48 13.42
C MET A 155 -2.71 -14.00 12.16
N THR A 156 -3.94 -14.48 11.93
CA THR A 156 -4.80 -14.04 10.84
C THR A 156 -6.21 -13.73 11.34
N ALA A 157 -6.88 -12.77 10.72
CA ALA A 157 -8.30 -12.55 10.96
C ALA A 157 -9.14 -13.59 10.21
N THR A 158 -10.16 -14.12 10.85
CA THR A 158 -11.06 -15.14 10.29
C THR A 158 -12.51 -14.65 10.13
N ALA A 159 -12.91 -13.64 10.89
CA ALA A 159 -14.21 -12.96 10.75
C ALA A 159 -14.18 -11.60 11.46
N PHE A 160 -14.97 -10.66 10.99
CA PHE A 160 -15.27 -9.42 11.72
C PHE A 160 -16.58 -9.57 12.49
N GLN A 161 -16.63 -8.96 13.67
CA GLN A 161 -17.83 -8.93 14.53
C GLN A 161 -18.50 -7.57 14.45
N THR A 162 -19.82 -7.58 14.37
CA THR A 162 -20.62 -6.35 14.26
C THR A 162 -21.75 -6.34 15.30
N ASN A 163 -22.17 -5.14 15.65
CA ASN A 163 -23.43 -4.95 16.37
C ASN A 163 -24.64 -5.00 15.41
N ALA A 164 -25.83 -4.77 15.94
CA ALA A 164 -27.07 -4.78 15.17
C ALA A 164 -27.15 -3.66 14.11
N GLU A 165 -26.41 -2.58 14.33
CA GLU A 165 -26.32 -1.41 13.43
C GLU A 165 -25.24 -1.59 12.34
N GLY A 166 -24.56 -2.75 12.28
CA GLY A 166 -23.52 -3.04 11.30
C GLY A 166 -22.16 -2.37 11.60
N GLN A 167 -21.97 -1.86 12.81
CA GLN A 167 -20.71 -1.27 13.23
C GLN A 167 -19.76 -2.35 13.74
N LEU A 168 -18.47 -2.21 13.44
CA LEU A 168 -17.43 -3.10 13.94
C LEU A 168 -17.36 -3.04 15.47
N THR A 169 -17.28 -4.22 16.11
CA THR A 169 -17.09 -4.36 17.56
C THR A 169 -15.84 -5.19 17.90
N GLY A 170 -15.29 -5.88 16.92
CA GLY A 170 -14.10 -6.69 17.09
C GLY A 170 -13.84 -7.59 15.89
N LEU A 171 -12.85 -8.45 16.04
CA LEU A 171 -12.51 -9.45 15.03
C LEU A 171 -12.15 -10.77 15.68
N LYS A 172 -12.53 -11.86 15.03
CA LYS A 172 -12.03 -13.21 15.35
C LYS A 172 -10.69 -13.39 14.66
N VAL A 173 -9.72 -13.87 15.41
CA VAL A 173 -8.38 -14.16 14.90
C VAL A 173 -8.00 -15.59 15.28
N ALA A 174 -7.12 -16.20 14.51
CA ALA A 174 -6.58 -17.53 14.79
C ALA A 174 -5.07 -17.55 14.51
N LYS A 175 -4.34 -18.44 15.17
CA LYS A 175 -2.95 -18.72 14.81
C LYS A 175 -2.89 -19.27 13.39
N VAL A 176 -1.79 -19.01 12.69
CA VAL A 176 -1.53 -19.60 11.37
C VAL A 176 -0.48 -20.70 11.45
N GLY A 177 -0.71 -21.75 10.66
CA GLY A 177 0.26 -22.80 10.43
C GLY A 177 1.35 -22.41 9.41
N PRO A 178 2.26 -23.34 9.11
CA PRO A 178 3.32 -23.09 8.11
C PRO A 178 2.80 -22.81 6.69
N ASP A 179 1.58 -23.20 6.40
CA ASP A 179 0.88 -22.94 5.13
C ASP A 179 0.08 -21.62 5.12
N PHE A 180 0.25 -20.80 6.15
CA PHE A 180 -0.48 -19.54 6.38
C PHE A 180 -2.00 -19.69 6.52
N LYS A 181 -2.50 -20.90 6.79
CA LYS A 181 -3.92 -21.13 7.08
C LYS A 181 -4.18 -21.08 8.59
N ALA A 182 -5.40 -20.67 8.92
CA ALA A 182 -5.86 -20.63 10.29
C ALA A 182 -5.83 -22.06 10.92
N VAL A 183 -5.29 -22.15 12.13
CA VAL A 183 -5.26 -23.39 12.91
C VAL A 183 -6.53 -23.47 13.73
N GLU A 184 -7.33 -24.49 13.49
CA GLU A 184 -8.60 -24.76 14.19
C GLU A 184 -8.36 -24.94 15.71
N GLY A 185 -9.26 -24.38 16.53
CA GLY A 185 -9.18 -24.43 17.99
C GLY A 185 -8.23 -23.40 18.62
N THR A 186 -7.70 -22.46 17.82
CA THR A 186 -6.84 -21.36 18.32
C THR A 186 -7.52 -20.00 18.24
N GLU A 187 -8.82 -19.99 17.95
CA GLU A 187 -9.60 -18.78 17.75
C GLU A 187 -9.71 -17.97 19.03
N GLN A 188 -9.56 -16.66 18.88
CA GLN A 188 -9.78 -15.68 19.94
C GLN A 188 -10.44 -14.42 19.36
N VAL A 189 -11.00 -13.60 20.22
CA VAL A 189 -11.64 -12.35 19.84
C VAL A 189 -10.80 -11.17 20.32
N ILE A 190 -10.56 -10.22 19.43
CA ILE A 190 -9.94 -8.94 19.75
C ILE A 190 -11.01 -7.86 19.55
N GLU A 191 -11.25 -7.04 20.58
CA GLU A 191 -12.14 -5.91 20.47
C GLU A 191 -11.52 -4.80 19.59
N ALA A 192 -12.31 -4.22 18.70
CA ALA A 192 -11.86 -3.16 17.81
C ALA A 192 -13.03 -2.26 17.40
N ASP A 193 -12.79 -0.96 17.40
CA ASP A 193 -13.68 0.05 16.83
C ASP A 193 -13.27 0.43 15.40
N LEU A 194 -12.00 0.20 15.06
CA LEU A 194 -11.43 0.46 13.74
C LEU A 194 -10.42 -0.63 13.38
N VAL A 195 -10.55 -1.18 12.18
CA VAL A 195 -9.54 -2.08 11.59
C VAL A 195 -8.97 -1.43 10.36
N LEU A 196 -7.63 -1.39 10.27
CA LEU A 196 -6.88 -0.86 9.14
C LEU A 196 -6.20 -2.01 8.40
N LEU A 197 -6.59 -2.21 7.13
CA LEU A 197 -6.03 -3.25 6.27
C LEU A 197 -4.76 -2.73 5.60
N ALA A 198 -3.61 -3.15 6.10
CA ALA A 198 -2.26 -2.74 5.65
C ALA A 198 -1.49 -3.90 5.03
N MET A 199 -2.16 -4.72 4.23
CA MET A 199 -1.64 -5.98 3.68
C MET A 199 -0.93 -5.83 2.32
N GLY A 200 -0.60 -4.59 1.92
CA GLY A 200 0.01 -4.27 0.62
C GLY A 200 -1.00 -4.26 -0.53
N PHE A 201 -0.47 -4.27 -1.74
CA PHE A 201 -1.25 -4.16 -2.98
C PHE A 201 -1.15 -5.45 -3.79
N VAL A 202 -2.10 -5.66 -4.71
CA VAL A 202 -2.12 -6.83 -5.60
C VAL A 202 -1.77 -6.48 -7.05
N GLY A 203 -1.82 -5.22 -7.41
CA GLY A 203 -1.49 -4.77 -8.76
C GLY A 203 -1.92 -3.35 -9.05
N THR A 204 -1.88 -3.03 -10.35
CA THR A 204 -2.28 -1.73 -10.89
C THR A 204 -3.72 -1.74 -11.38
N ASP A 205 -4.26 -0.55 -11.62
CA ASP A 205 -5.59 -0.39 -12.22
C ASP A 205 -5.58 -0.86 -13.69
N THR A 206 -6.22 -2.00 -13.94
CA THR A 206 -6.31 -2.58 -15.27
C THR A 206 -7.27 -1.82 -16.18
N ASP A 207 -8.29 -1.13 -15.63
CA ASP A 207 -9.23 -0.34 -16.42
C ASP A 207 -8.52 0.80 -17.16
N LEU A 208 -7.48 1.38 -16.54
CA LEU A 208 -6.68 2.39 -17.20
C LEU A 208 -5.79 1.78 -18.29
N LEU A 209 -5.17 0.63 -18.06
CA LEU A 209 -4.39 -0.08 -19.07
C LEU A 209 -5.27 -0.43 -20.29
N ASP A 210 -6.48 -0.91 -20.06
CA ASP A 210 -7.44 -1.24 -21.12
C ASP A 210 -7.83 -0.03 -21.97
N LYS A 211 -8.02 1.14 -21.36
CA LYS A 211 -8.27 2.40 -22.07
C LYS A 211 -7.14 2.82 -23.01
N PHE A 212 -5.90 2.41 -22.67
CA PHE A 212 -4.73 2.60 -23.52
C PHE A 212 -4.50 1.43 -24.48
N GLY A 213 -5.40 0.44 -24.54
CA GLY A 213 -5.28 -0.75 -25.36
C GLY A 213 -4.10 -1.65 -24.96
N VAL A 214 -3.64 -1.56 -23.71
CA VAL A 214 -2.54 -2.36 -23.16
C VAL A 214 -3.10 -3.67 -22.63
N GLN A 215 -2.83 -4.76 -23.33
CA GLN A 215 -3.19 -6.13 -22.94
C GLN A 215 -1.95 -6.96 -22.56
N GLU A 216 -0.79 -6.56 -23.07
CA GLU A 216 0.49 -7.22 -22.82
C GLU A 216 1.56 -6.19 -22.48
N ILE A 217 2.34 -6.47 -21.44
CA ILE A 217 3.50 -5.66 -21.02
C ILE A 217 4.73 -6.57 -21.13
N TYR A 218 5.71 -6.17 -21.94
CA TYR A 218 6.91 -6.94 -22.20
C TYR A 218 8.02 -6.63 -21.18
N ASP A 219 9.03 -7.51 -21.13
CA ASP A 219 10.16 -7.36 -20.21
C ASP A 219 10.99 -6.08 -20.46
N ASP A 220 10.93 -5.56 -21.66
CA ASP A 220 11.60 -4.33 -22.09
C ASP A 220 10.72 -3.08 -21.99
N TYR A 221 9.71 -3.09 -21.13
CA TYR A 221 8.81 -1.94 -20.82
C TYR A 221 7.83 -1.57 -21.94
N ARG A 222 7.98 -2.12 -23.13
CA ARG A 222 7.03 -1.93 -24.24
C ARG A 222 5.74 -2.69 -23.98
N THR A 223 4.72 -2.35 -24.76
CA THR A 223 3.42 -3.03 -24.72
C THR A 223 3.02 -3.47 -26.14
N ASN A 224 1.89 -4.13 -26.25
CA ASN A 224 1.26 -4.41 -27.54
C ASN A 224 0.78 -3.13 -28.27
N ASN A 225 0.78 -1.97 -27.62
CA ASN A 225 0.53 -0.67 -28.22
C ASN A 225 1.86 0.07 -28.42
N ASP A 226 2.27 0.26 -29.68
CA ASP A 226 3.58 0.84 -30.06
C ASP A 226 3.85 2.23 -29.48
N LYS A 227 2.80 2.98 -29.13
CA LYS A 227 2.93 4.30 -28.49
C LYS A 227 3.08 4.27 -26.99
N VAL A 228 2.75 3.14 -26.34
CA VAL A 228 2.62 3.05 -24.88
C VAL A 228 3.71 2.18 -24.29
N LEU A 229 4.38 2.69 -23.28
CA LEU A 229 5.30 1.96 -22.42
C LEU A 229 4.79 1.98 -20.98
N VAL A 230 5.18 0.98 -20.18
CA VAL A 230 4.79 0.88 -18.78
C VAL A 230 6.03 0.71 -17.91
N ALA A 231 6.12 1.45 -16.80
CA ALA A 231 7.28 1.44 -15.91
C ALA A 231 6.89 1.46 -14.42
N GLY A 232 7.82 1.05 -13.57
CA GLY A 232 7.67 1.03 -12.12
C GLY A 232 6.67 -0.02 -11.65
N ASP A 233 5.97 0.26 -10.54
CA ASP A 233 5.04 -0.69 -9.94
C ASP A 233 3.86 -1.04 -10.85
N ALA A 234 3.52 -0.17 -11.80
CA ALA A 234 2.51 -0.47 -12.81
C ALA A 234 2.87 -1.70 -13.67
N ARG A 235 4.16 -1.94 -13.90
CA ARG A 235 4.67 -3.10 -14.66
C ARG A 235 5.07 -4.26 -13.74
N ARG A 236 5.80 -3.93 -12.69
CA ARG A 236 6.49 -4.89 -11.83
C ARG A 236 5.62 -5.44 -10.69
N GLY A 237 4.54 -4.74 -10.33
CA GLY A 237 3.87 -4.86 -9.06
C GLY A 237 4.57 -4.05 -7.96
N PRO A 238 4.02 -4.04 -6.74
CA PRO A 238 4.55 -3.26 -5.61
C PRO A 238 6.02 -3.56 -5.35
N SER A 239 6.87 -2.53 -5.36
CA SER A 239 8.32 -2.69 -5.25
C SER A 239 8.98 -1.48 -4.59
N LEU A 240 10.32 -1.50 -4.51
CA LEU A 240 11.09 -0.41 -3.92
C LEU A 240 11.27 0.75 -4.92
N VAL A 241 11.36 1.96 -4.38
CA VAL A 241 11.59 3.19 -5.16
C VAL A 241 12.83 3.12 -6.07
N ILE A 242 13.87 2.39 -5.67
CA ILE A 242 15.08 2.19 -6.49
C ILE A 242 14.76 1.46 -7.81
N TRP A 243 13.79 0.55 -7.81
CA TRP A 243 13.33 -0.13 -9.02
C TRP A 243 12.55 0.82 -9.91
N ALA A 244 11.66 1.64 -9.33
CA ALA A 244 10.93 2.65 -10.09
C ALA A 244 11.87 3.64 -10.79
N ILE A 245 12.91 4.12 -10.10
CA ILE A 245 13.95 4.98 -10.68
C ILE A 245 14.69 4.27 -11.82
N ARG A 246 15.12 3.02 -11.61
CA ARG A 246 15.81 2.23 -12.62
C ARG A 246 14.94 2.03 -13.86
N GLU A 247 13.68 1.63 -13.66
CA GLU A 247 12.76 1.38 -14.76
C GLU A 247 12.41 2.65 -15.51
N GLY A 248 12.18 3.77 -14.81
CA GLY A 248 11.97 5.06 -15.46
C GLY A 248 13.13 5.48 -16.36
N ARG A 249 14.38 5.29 -15.91
CA ARG A 249 15.57 5.57 -16.73
C ARG A 249 15.65 4.66 -17.96
N LYS A 250 15.43 3.34 -17.77
CA LYS A 250 15.47 2.38 -18.87
C LYS A 250 14.36 2.63 -19.90
N THR A 251 13.17 2.96 -19.45
CA THR A 251 12.07 3.31 -20.33
C THR A 251 12.39 4.58 -21.14
N ALA A 252 13.01 5.60 -20.51
CA ALA A 252 13.44 6.79 -21.22
C ALA A 252 14.51 6.52 -22.28
N GLU A 253 15.49 5.65 -21.99
CA GLU A 253 16.49 5.21 -22.99
C GLU A 253 15.81 4.55 -24.20
N ILE A 254 14.82 3.69 -24.00
CA ILE A 254 14.08 3.02 -25.08
C ILE A 254 13.26 4.00 -25.90
N VAL A 255 12.62 4.97 -25.26
CA VAL A 255 11.87 6.04 -25.95
C VAL A 255 12.82 6.84 -26.84
N ASP A 256 14.00 7.23 -26.31
CA ASP A 256 15.00 7.99 -27.07
C ASP A 256 15.47 7.21 -28.31
N GLU A 257 15.82 5.93 -28.16
CA GLU A 257 16.17 5.05 -29.28
C GLU A 257 15.07 4.92 -30.34
N GLN A 258 13.81 4.86 -29.92
CA GLN A 258 12.69 4.78 -30.83
C GLN A 258 12.49 6.09 -31.62
N LEU A 259 12.61 7.23 -30.95
CA LEU A 259 12.45 8.54 -31.58
C LEU A 259 13.60 8.86 -32.57
N ILE A 260 14.84 8.49 -32.22
CA ILE A 260 16.00 8.62 -33.14
C ILE A 260 15.78 7.78 -34.40
N LYS A 261 15.32 6.55 -34.28
CA LYS A 261 15.05 5.68 -35.45
C LYS A 261 13.99 6.26 -36.37
N VAL A 262 12.93 6.85 -35.80
CA VAL A 262 11.87 7.51 -36.59
C VAL A 262 12.41 8.76 -37.32
N ALA A 263 13.26 9.55 -36.66
CA ALA A 263 13.84 10.75 -37.24
C ALA A 263 14.87 10.47 -38.35
N THR A 264 15.40 9.24 -38.42
CA THR A 264 16.43 8.83 -39.40
C THR A 264 15.89 7.95 -40.53
N ALA A 265 14.61 7.58 -40.50
CA ALA A 265 13.90 6.80 -41.51
C ALA A 265 13.11 7.70 -42.47
#